data_1253ce508f4c0f9b82ca2a2e67da0b6f
#
_entry.id   1253ce508f4c0f9b82ca2a2e67da0b6f
#
_cell.length_a   1.000
_cell.length_b   1.000
_cell.length_c   1.000
_cell.angle_alpha   90.00
_cell.angle_beta   90.00
_cell.angle_gamma   90.00
#
_symmetry.space_group_name_H-M   'P 1'
#
loop_
_entity.id
_entity.type
_entity.pdbx_description
1 polymer ?
#
loop_
_entity_poly.entity_id
_entity_poly.type
_entity_poly.pdbx_seq_one_letter_code
_entity_poly.pdbx_strand_id
1 'polypeptide(L)'
;KDRMRDYFSKYESVDLKEIKVFGSYQRDTNLPQSVDYGTDVDIMLVMDNDGATPQTYLDRVRRSVKAKYSTSQIRQSSPTVVLQMLHIKFEITPAIMDGGLYKIKNNRNEWIYTFFATDFSNLTTANKNNHYIIKPLLRLLKYWNVSKNCKAFSSYELEKIIVNYYQPSQYQGYDLKKYLLTGMNELYKLFTYNYQKERLDKAIYNIQEAIKDEEKYPSCAMSEIKKVIGEL
;
A
#
# COMPACT_ATOMS: atom_id res chain seq x y z
N LYS A 1 -10.56 -12.46 -14.45
CA LYS A 1 -11.34 -11.23 -14.74
C LYS A 1 -12.71 -11.59 -15.36
N ASP A 2 -12.75 -12.38 -16.42
CA ASP A 2 -13.97 -12.69 -17.19
C ASP A 2 -15.03 -13.41 -16.35
N ARG A 3 -14.65 -14.43 -15.58
CA ARG A 3 -15.58 -15.16 -14.68
C ARG A 3 -16.21 -14.26 -13.61
N MET A 4 -15.50 -13.23 -13.15
CA MET A 4 -16.02 -12.28 -12.18
C MET A 4 -17.00 -11.29 -12.84
N ARG A 5 -16.68 -10.84 -14.05
CA ARG A 5 -17.56 -9.99 -14.86
C ARG A 5 -18.89 -10.69 -15.20
N ASP A 6 -18.82 -11.92 -15.71
CA ASP A 6 -20.00 -12.73 -16.05
C ASP A 6 -20.89 -12.95 -14.82
N TYR A 7 -20.28 -13.11 -13.67
CA TYR A 7 -20.99 -13.31 -12.42
C TYR A 7 -21.72 -12.06 -11.95
N PHE A 8 -21.06 -10.89 -11.97
CA PHE A 8 -21.67 -9.62 -11.57
C PHE A 8 -22.80 -9.19 -12.51
N SER A 9 -22.59 -9.29 -13.81
CA SER A 9 -23.63 -8.96 -14.80
C SER A 9 -24.87 -9.84 -14.67
N LYS A 10 -24.72 -11.10 -14.25
CA LYS A 10 -25.82 -12.05 -14.08
C LYS A 10 -26.66 -11.82 -12.83
N TYR A 11 -26.06 -11.34 -11.71
CA TYR A 11 -26.71 -11.34 -10.40
C TYR A 11 -27.16 -9.98 -9.88
N GLU A 12 -26.65 -8.87 -10.39
CA GLU A 12 -26.88 -7.54 -9.78
C GLU A 12 -27.53 -6.51 -10.70
N SER A 13 -27.86 -6.81 -11.92
CA SER A 13 -28.46 -5.84 -12.89
C SER A 13 -27.62 -4.56 -13.09
N VAL A 14 -26.36 -4.56 -12.68
CA VAL A 14 -25.43 -3.45 -12.82
C VAL A 14 -24.31 -3.86 -13.77
N ASP A 15 -24.15 -3.08 -14.84
CA ASP A 15 -23.08 -3.31 -15.78
C ASP A 15 -21.72 -3.03 -15.14
N LEU A 16 -20.93 -4.08 -15.02
CA LEU A 16 -19.55 -3.99 -14.59
C LEU A 16 -18.67 -3.59 -15.78
N LYS A 17 -18.26 -2.33 -15.82
CA LYS A 17 -17.43 -1.78 -16.90
C LYS A 17 -16.00 -2.29 -16.85
N GLU A 18 -15.41 -2.31 -15.65
CA GLU A 18 -14.00 -2.63 -15.50
C GLU A 18 -13.70 -3.28 -14.16
N ILE A 19 -12.71 -4.18 -14.16
CA ILE A 19 -12.11 -4.73 -12.95
C ILE A 19 -10.64 -4.33 -12.93
N LYS A 20 -10.25 -3.55 -11.93
CA LYS A 20 -8.86 -3.12 -11.73
C LYS A 20 -8.28 -3.71 -10.47
N VAL A 21 -7.07 -4.21 -10.56
CA VAL A 21 -6.20 -4.38 -9.39
C VAL A 21 -5.54 -3.04 -9.14
N PHE A 22 -5.47 -2.61 -7.89
CA PHE A 22 -4.83 -1.36 -7.49
C PHE A 22 -4.07 -1.54 -6.16
N GLY A 23 -3.76 -0.48 -5.43
CA GLY A 23 -3.11 -0.57 -4.14
C GLY A 23 -1.66 -1.06 -4.19
N SER A 24 -1.17 -1.53 -3.05
CA SER A 24 0.24 -1.92 -2.87
C SER A 24 0.64 -3.12 -3.71
N TYR A 25 -0.29 -4.06 -3.94
CA TYR A 25 -0.04 -5.23 -4.78
C TYR A 25 0.24 -4.84 -6.24
N GLN A 26 -0.58 -3.96 -6.83
CA GLN A 26 -0.34 -3.45 -8.19
C GLN A 26 0.98 -2.69 -8.30
N ARG A 27 1.31 -1.92 -7.27
CA ARG A 27 2.52 -1.10 -7.24
C ARG A 27 3.80 -1.90 -6.94
N ASP A 28 3.68 -3.19 -6.62
CA ASP A 28 4.80 -4.04 -6.23
C ASP A 28 5.55 -3.48 -5.00
N THR A 29 4.77 -3.02 -4.01
CA THR A 29 5.28 -2.50 -2.74
C THR A 29 4.64 -3.18 -1.52
N ASN A 30 3.89 -4.25 -1.73
CA ASN A 30 3.32 -5.06 -0.67
C ASN A 30 4.40 -5.88 0.04
N LEU A 31 4.13 -6.19 1.31
CA LEU A 31 4.92 -7.16 2.08
C LEU A 31 4.32 -8.56 1.95
N PRO A 32 5.14 -9.61 2.14
CA PRO A 32 4.61 -10.97 2.31
C PRO A 32 3.65 -11.05 3.50
N GLN A 33 2.63 -11.88 3.40
CA GLN A 33 1.66 -12.05 4.47
C GLN A 33 2.27 -12.63 5.75
N SER A 34 3.35 -13.38 5.64
CA SER A 34 4.14 -13.85 6.79
C SER A 34 4.74 -12.72 7.63
N VAL A 35 4.92 -11.55 7.03
CA VAL A 35 5.45 -10.34 7.67
C VAL A 35 4.33 -9.40 8.09
N ASP A 36 3.37 -9.18 7.23
CA ASP A 36 2.21 -8.34 7.51
C ASP A 36 0.91 -9.07 7.18
N TYR A 37 0.24 -9.58 8.21
CA TYR A 37 -1.07 -10.23 8.09
C TYR A 37 -2.15 -9.29 7.51
N GLY A 38 -1.90 -7.97 7.51
CA GLY A 38 -2.75 -6.97 6.90
C GLY A 38 -2.61 -6.86 5.40
N THR A 39 -1.63 -7.53 4.80
CA THR A 39 -1.43 -7.48 3.34
C THR A 39 -2.64 -8.04 2.61
N ASP A 40 -3.10 -7.27 1.63
CA ASP A 40 -4.29 -7.53 0.83
C ASP A 40 -4.04 -7.33 -0.65
N VAL A 41 -5.00 -7.79 -1.43
CA VAL A 41 -5.10 -7.52 -2.86
C VAL A 41 -6.30 -6.59 -3.07
N ASP A 42 -6.03 -5.34 -3.40
CA ASP A 42 -7.05 -4.34 -3.66
C ASP A 42 -7.64 -4.52 -5.07
N ILE A 43 -8.96 -4.69 -5.15
CA ILE A 43 -9.71 -4.82 -6.40
C ILE A 43 -10.76 -3.72 -6.46
N MET A 44 -10.75 -2.93 -7.53
CA MET A 44 -11.79 -1.97 -7.84
C MET A 44 -12.76 -2.57 -8.85
N LEU A 45 -14.05 -2.51 -8.56
CA LEU A 45 -15.12 -2.86 -9.46
C LEU A 45 -15.77 -1.57 -9.97
N VAL A 46 -15.45 -1.19 -11.20
CA VAL A 46 -16.00 0.01 -11.83
C VAL A 46 -17.34 -0.36 -12.47
N MET A 47 -18.40 0.25 -11.98
CA MET A 47 -19.79 0.00 -12.41
C MET A 47 -20.39 1.23 -13.07
N ASP A 48 -21.46 1.03 -13.82
CA ASP A 48 -22.26 2.14 -14.33
C ASP A 48 -22.83 2.98 -13.19
N ASN A 49 -22.86 4.27 -13.41
CA ASN A 49 -23.54 5.18 -12.50
C ASN A 49 -25.04 5.21 -12.80
N ASP A 50 -25.81 4.44 -12.04
CA ASP A 50 -27.29 4.41 -12.11
C ASP A 50 -27.97 5.39 -11.16
N GLY A 51 -27.21 6.31 -10.53
CA GLY A 51 -27.71 7.30 -9.58
C GLY A 51 -27.93 6.77 -8.15
N ALA A 52 -27.62 5.50 -7.88
CA ALA A 52 -27.75 4.94 -6.54
C ALA A 52 -26.68 5.50 -5.57
N THR A 53 -26.95 5.37 -4.27
CA THR A 53 -26.00 5.82 -3.25
C THR A 53 -24.73 4.93 -3.21
N PRO A 54 -23.59 5.46 -2.75
CA PRO A 54 -22.35 4.67 -2.59
C PRO A 54 -22.55 3.41 -1.74
N GLN A 55 -23.40 3.47 -0.70
CA GLN A 55 -23.72 2.32 0.13
C GLN A 55 -24.48 1.24 -0.65
N THR A 56 -25.38 1.64 -1.54
CA THR A 56 -26.10 0.68 -2.40
C THR A 56 -25.16 -0.13 -3.26
N TYR A 57 -24.14 0.51 -3.87
CA TYR A 57 -23.11 -0.19 -4.64
C TYR A 57 -22.29 -1.14 -3.77
N LEU A 58 -21.92 -0.72 -2.55
CA LEU A 58 -21.19 -1.57 -1.61
C LEU A 58 -22.02 -2.80 -1.20
N ASP A 59 -23.33 -2.62 -0.98
CA ASP A 59 -24.23 -3.73 -0.64
C ASP A 59 -24.44 -4.69 -1.82
N ARG A 60 -24.51 -4.20 -3.06
CA ARG A 60 -24.54 -5.01 -4.28
C ARG A 60 -23.28 -5.88 -4.37
N VAL A 61 -22.10 -5.28 -4.22
CA VAL A 61 -20.83 -6.02 -4.21
C VAL A 61 -20.82 -7.07 -3.11
N ARG A 62 -21.24 -6.71 -1.90
CA ARG A 62 -21.28 -7.66 -0.77
C ARG A 62 -22.21 -8.85 -1.04
N ARG A 63 -23.41 -8.63 -1.58
CA ARG A 63 -24.36 -9.71 -1.93
C ARG A 63 -23.77 -10.63 -2.99
N SER A 64 -23.21 -10.06 -4.06
CA SER A 64 -22.60 -10.82 -5.15
C SER A 64 -21.42 -11.66 -4.68
N VAL A 65 -20.52 -11.07 -3.90
CA VAL A 65 -19.37 -11.79 -3.32
C VAL A 65 -19.86 -12.92 -2.39
N LYS A 66 -20.87 -12.65 -1.53
CA LYS A 66 -21.44 -13.65 -0.63
C LYS A 66 -22.12 -14.79 -1.37
N ALA A 67 -22.83 -14.50 -2.44
CA ALA A 67 -23.49 -15.54 -3.25
C ALA A 67 -22.45 -16.43 -3.96
N LYS A 68 -21.32 -15.85 -4.40
CA LYS A 68 -20.25 -16.60 -5.08
C LYS A 68 -19.36 -17.40 -4.14
N TYR A 69 -19.06 -16.83 -2.98
CA TYR A 69 -18.09 -17.37 -2.00
C TYR A 69 -18.78 -17.63 -0.66
N SER A 70 -19.89 -18.39 -0.70
CA SER A 70 -20.77 -18.62 0.45
C SER A 70 -20.08 -19.26 1.68
N THR A 71 -18.99 -19.99 1.47
CA THR A 71 -18.19 -20.63 2.54
C THR A 71 -17.03 -19.76 3.04
N SER A 72 -16.77 -18.62 2.39
CA SER A 72 -15.68 -17.72 2.78
C SER A 72 -16.13 -16.68 3.80
N GLN A 73 -15.19 -16.17 4.58
CA GLN A 73 -15.46 -15.05 5.48
C GLN A 73 -15.57 -13.77 4.67
N ILE A 74 -16.75 -13.14 4.76
CA ILE A 74 -17.04 -11.90 4.05
C ILE A 74 -17.55 -10.88 5.06
N ARG A 75 -16.89 -9.72 5.11
CA ARG A 75 -17.28 -8.60 5.97
C ARG A 75 -17.25 -7.28 5.19
N GLN A 76 -18.03 -6.32 5.63
CA GLN A 76 -17.91 -4.96 5.14
C GLN A 76 -16.87 -4.21 5.98
N SER A 77 -15.97 -3.52 5.29
CA SER A 77 -14.98 -2.60 5.89
C SER A 77 -14.95 -1.36 5.00
N SER A 78 -15.85 -0.40 5.28
CA SER A 78 -16.02 0.78 4.42
C SER A 78 -14.67 1.44 4.06
N PRO A 79 -14.40 1.72 2.79
CA PRO A 79 -15.30 1.65 1.62
C PRO A 79 -15.33 0.29 0.90
N THR A 80 -14.83 -0.79 1.49
CA THR A 80 -14.57 -2.07 0.82
C THR A 80 -15.47 -3.21 1.33
N VAL A 81 -15.59 -4.25 0.53
CA VAL A 81 -16.01 -5.59 0.95
C VAL A 81 -14.75 -6.45 1.07
N VAL A 82 -14.50 -6.96 2.26
CA VAL A 82 -13.37 -7.85 2.53
C VAL A 82 -13.80 -9.28 2.29
N LEU A 83 -13.08 -10.00 1.44
CA LEU A 83 -13.20 -11.42 1.20
C LEU A 83 -11.92 -12.13 1.64
N GLN A 84 -12.02 -13.00 2.64
CA GLN A 84 -10.92 -13.84 3.08
C GLN A 84 -10.98 -15.20 2.38
N MET A 85 -9.97 -15.51 1.60
CA MET A 85 -9.82 -16.80 0.90
C MET A 85 -8.52 -17.46 1.35
N LEU A 86 -8.62 -18.51 2.19
CA LEU A 86 -7.45 -19.16 2.78
C LEU A 86 -6.49 -18.13 3.41
N HIS A 87 -5.32 -17.98 2.80
CA HIS A 87 -4.27 -17.05 3.24
C HIS A 87 -4.24 -15.73 2.45
N ILE A 88 -5.21 -15.48 1.55
CA ILE A 88 -5.27 -14.25 0.76
C ILE A 88 -6.49 -13.43 1.19
N LYS A 89 -6.26 -12.17 1.52
CA LYS A 89 -7.30 -11.17 1.78
C LYS A 89 -7.49 -10.32 0.52
N PHE A 90 -8.73 -10.22 0.06
CA PHE A 90 -9.11 -9.29 -0.99
C PHE A 90 -9.95 -8.16 -0.40
N GLU A 91 -9.61 -6.93 -0.77
CA GLU A 91 -10.43 -5.75 -0.50
C GLU A 91 -11.07 -5.28 -1.80
N ILE A 92 -12.39 -5.43 -1.88
CA ILE A 92 -13.15 -5.17 -3.10
C ILE A 92 -13.90 -3.85 -2.94
N THR A 93 -13.49 -2.84 -3.71
CA THR A 93 -14.01 -1.48 -3.65
C THR A 93 -14.93 -1.22 -4.85
N PRO A 94 -16.23 -0.92 -4.65
CA PRO A 94 -17.07 -0.43 -5.72
C PRO A 94 -16.66 0.98 -6.12
N ALA A 95 -16.67 1.25 -7.42
CA ALA A 95 -16.36 2.56 -7.97
C ALA A 95 -17.29 2.89 -9.15
N ILE A 96 -17.47 4.18 -9.40
CA ILE A 96 -18.07 4.71 -10.62
C ILE A 96 -17.05 5.61 -11.32
N MET A 97 -17.25 5.84 -12.61
CA MET A 97 -16.43 6.77 -13.38
C MET A 97 -17.20 8.08 -13.61
N ASP A 98 -16.51 9.20 -13.44
CA ASP A 98 -17.03 10.53 -13.69
C ASP A 98 -15.93 11.42 -14.27
N GLY A 99 -16.14 11.98 -15.46
CA GLY A 99 -15.14 12.82 -16.13
C GLY A 99 -13.78 12.18 -16.36
N GLY A 100 -13.72 10.85 -16.52
CA GLY A 100 -12.44 10.11 -16.67
C GLY A 100 -11.72 9.80 -15.36
N LEU A 101 -12.28 10.21 -14.23
CA LEU A 101 -11.76 9.91 -12.88
C LEU A 101 -12.66 8.90 -12.16
N TYR A 102 -12.06 8.13 -11.27
CA TYR A 102 -12.81 7.18 -10.44
C TYR A 102 -13.28 7.83 -9.16
N LYS A 103 -14.53 7.51 -8.78
CA LYS A 103 -15.09 7.86 -7.49
C LYS A 103 -15.33 6.60 -6.68
N ILE A 104 -15.00 6.66 -5.39
CA ILE A 104 -15.25 5.61 -4.39
C ILE A 104 -16.04 6.20 -3.21
N LYS A 105 -16.60 5.31 -2.39
CA LYS A 105 -17.32 5.71 -1.17
C LYS A 105 -16.37 6.26 -0.10
N ASN A 106 -16.75 7.36 0.56
CA ASN A 106 -16.12 7.81 1.80
C ASN A 106 -16.88 7.32 3.05
N ASN A 107 -16.40 7.68 4.22
CA ASN A 107 -17.04 7.31 5.50
C ASN A 107 -18.40 8.00 5.73
N ARG A 108 -18.67 9.10 5.03
CA ARG A 108 -19.96 9.84 5.09
C ARG A 108 -20.99 9.35 4.07
N ASN A 109 -20.71 8.24 3.39
CA ASN A 109 -21.54 7.70 2.32
C ASN A 109 -21.66 8.63 1.09
N GLU A 110 -20.61 9.36 0.77
CA GLU A 110 -20.50 10.22 -0.39
C GLU A 110 -19.51 9.66 -1.40
N TRP A 111 -19.69 9.99 -2.67
CA TRP A 111 -18.70 9.71 -3.72
C TRP A 111 -17.56 10.72 -3.65
N ILE A 112 -16.33 10.23 -3.49
CA ILE A 112 -15.10 11.03 -3.54
C ILE A 112 -14.20 10.55 -4.65
N TYR A 113 -13.50 11.48 -5.29
CA TYR A 113 -12.48 11.13 -6.29
C TYR A 113 -11.31 10.40 -5.66
N THR A 114 -10.78 9.44 -6.40
CA THR A 114 -9.56 8.72 -6.03
C THR A 114 -8.47 8.93 -7.08
N PHE A 115 -7.23 9.06 -6.63
CA PHE A 115 -6.08 9.40 -7.45
C PHE A 115 -5.10 8.23 -7.61
N PHE A 116 -5.56 6.99 -7.46
CA PHE A 116 -4.69 5.81 -7.48
C PHE A 116 -3.86 5.68 -8.78
N ALA A 117 -4.39 6.15 -9.92
CA ALA A 117 -3.66 6.17 -11.18
C ALA A 117 -2.48 7.15 -11.14
N THR A 118 -2.68 8.31 -10.52
CA THR A 118 -1.62 9.32 -10.28
C THR A 118 -0.58 8.77 -9.31
N ASP A 119 -1.00 8.14 -8.21
CA ASP A 119 -0.08 7.52 -7.25
C ASP A 119 0.79 6.44 -7.91
N PHE A 120 0.20 5.61 -8.78
CA PHE A 120 0.94 4.60 -9.55
C PHE A 120 1.94 5.24 -10.51
N SER A 121 1.54 6.29 -11.22
CA SER A 121 2.41 7.04 -12.15
C SER A 121 3.56 7.71 -11.41
N ASN A 122 3.27 8.37 -10.28
CA ASN A 122 4.28 9.05 -9.46
C ASN A 122 5.33 8.07 -8.92
N LEU A 123 4.89 6.92 -8.38
CA LEU A 123 5.81 5.87 -7.95
C LEU A 123 6.64 5.33 -9.12
N THR A 124 6.03 5.10 -10.26
CA THR A 124 6.73 4.59 -11.45
C THR A 124 7.82 5.57 -11.88
N THR A 125 7.51 6.87 -11.91
CA THR A 125 8.44 7.95 -12.24
C THR A 125 9.57 8.04 -11.22
N ALA A 126 9.23 8.12 -9.92
CA ALA A 126 10.22 8.15 -8.86
C ALA A 126 11.16 6.94 -8.91
N ASN A 127 10.61 5.73 -9.09
CA ASN A 127 11.39 4.52 -9.15
C ASN A 127 12.34 4.48 -10.37
N LYS A 128 11.86 4.90 -11.55
CA LYS A 128 12.67 5.01 -12.77
C LYS A 128 13.79 6.05 -12.62
N ASN A 129 13.47 7.23 -12.13
CA ASN A 129 14.42 8.32 -11.96
C ASN A 129 15.52 8.02 -10.92
N ASN A 130 15.26 7.07 -10.03
CA ASN A 130 16.20 6.62 -9.01
C ASN A 130 16.65 5.17 -9.26
N HIS A 131 16.81 4.77 -10.51
CA HIS A 131 17.37 3.47 -10.94
C HIS A 131 16.73 2.26 -10.27
N TYR A 132 15.39 2.29 -10.11
CA TYR A 132 14.56 1.20 -9.56
C TYR A 132 14.80 0.86 -8.08
N ILE A 133 15.45 1.74 -7.31
CA ILE A 133 15.70 1.54 -5.87
C ILE A 133 14.48 1.87 -5.00
N ILE A 134 13.54 2.69 -5.46
CA ILE A 134 12.45 3.19 -4.61
C ILE A 134 11.48 2.09 -4.17
N LYS A 135 11.14 1.13 -5.00
CA LYS A 135 10.29 -0.01 -4.59
C LYS A 135 10.94 -0.89 -3.53
N PRO A 136 12.21 -1.33 -3.67
CA PRO A 136 12.94 -1.99 -2.58
C PRO A 136 12.99 -1.17 -1.29
N LEU A 137 13.27 0.14 -1.39
CA LEU A 137 13.27 1.05 -0.24
C LEU A 137 11.91 1.05 0.48
N LEU A 138 10.82 1.20 -0.27
CA LEU A 138 9.46 1.20 0.29
C LEU A 138 9.15 -0.11 1.02
N ARG A 139 9.55 -1.26 0.47
CA ARG A 139 9.37 -2.55 1.15
C ARG A 139 10.17 -2.62 2.46
N LEU A 140 11.41 -2.15 2.48
CA LEU A 140 12.22 -2.10 3.71
C LEU A 140 11.62 -1.16 4.76
N LEU A 141 11.18 0.03 4.38
CA LEU A 141 10.54 0.99 5.30
C LEU A 141 9.21 0.46 5.84
N LYS A 142 8.39 -0.15 5.00
CA LYS A 142 7.15 -0.81 5.44
C LYS A 142 7.45 -1.98 6.39
N TYR A 143 8.46 -2.78 6.08
CA TYR A 143 8.90 -3.87 6.95
C TYR A 143 9.31 -3.35 8.33
N TRP A 144 10.17 -2.33 8.38
CA TRP A 144 10.56 -1.67 9.61
C TRP A 144 9.34 -1.12 10.37
N ASN A 145 8.44 -0.46 9.69
CA ASN A 145 7.23 0.11 10.29
C ASN A 145 6.34 -0.97 10.94
N VAL A 146 6.22 -2.14 10.32
CA VAL A 146 5.46 -3.27 10.86
C VAL A 146 6.20 -3.94 12.02
N SER A 147 7.49 -4.23 11.85
CA SER A 147 8.27 -5.08 12.77
C SER A 147 8.85 -4.32 13.97
N LYS A 148 9.19 -3.05 13.81
CA LYS A 148 9.93 -2.26 14.81
C LYS A 148 9.21 -0.98 15.26
N ASN A 149 8.28 -0.46 14.46
CA ASN A 149 7.61 0.82 14.71
C ASN A 149 6.13 0.71 15.09
N CYS A 150 5.64 -0.50 15.37
CA CYS A 150 4.24 -0.76 15.75
C CYS A 150 3.21 -0.19 14.77
N LYS A 151 3.52 -0.15 13.48
CA LYS A 151 2.68 0.42 12.41
C LYS A 151 2.27 1.88 12.67
N ALA A 152 3.19 2.70 13.19
CA ALA A 152 2.93 4.10 13.51
C ALA A 152 2.56 4.94 12.26
N PHE A 153 2.97 4.52 11.07
CA PHE A 153 2.51 5.06 9.79
C PHE A 153 1.55 4.11 9.11
N SER A 154 0.53 4.64 8.43
CA SER A 154 -0.15 3.84 7.43
C SER A 154 0.79 3.55 6.24
N SER A 155 0.63 2.39 5.61
CA SER A 155 1.46 2.01 4.46
C SER A 155 1.34 3.01 3.30
N TYR A 156 0.16 3.60 3.13
CA TYR A 156 -0.11 4.59 2.09
C TYR A 156 0.59 5.93 2.36
N GLU A 157 0.50 6.44 3.59
CA GLU A 157 1.18 7.69 3.98
C GLU A 157 2.69 7.57 3.85
N LEU A 158 3.28 6.48 4.36
CA LEU A 158 4.71 6.19 4.22
C LEU A 158 5.13 6.19 2.75
N GLU A 159 4.39 5.48 1.90
CA GLU A 159 4.67 5.42 0.46
C GLU A 159 4.59 6.80 -0.19
N LYS A 160 3.54 7.57 0.12
CA LYS A 160 3.33 8.92 -0.44
C LYS A 160 4.47 9.89 -0.08
N ILE A 161 4.95 9.86 1.16
CA ILE A 161 6.05 10.69 1.63
C ILE A 161 7.32 10.40 0.84
N ILE A 162 7.68 9.12 0.77
CA ILE A 162 8.91 8.68 0.10
C ILE A 162 8.84 8.96 -1.40
N VAL A 163 7.70 8.67 -2.04
CA VAL A 163 7.52 8.95 -3.47
C VAL A 163 7.62 10.44 -3.76
N ASN A 164 6.97 11.29 -2.97
CA ASN A 164 7.02 12.75 -3.14
C ASN A 164 8.46 13.28 -3.01
N TYR A 165 9.24 12.77 -2.06
CA TYR A 165 10.63 13.16 -1.88
C TYR A 165 11.50 12.77 -3.08
N TYR A 166 11.33 11.54 -3.60
CA TYR A 166 12.17 11.01 -4.67
C TYR A 166 11.64 11.23 -6.09
N GLN A 167 10.47 11.82 -6.25
CA GLN A 167 9.89 12.08 -7.58
C GLN A 167 10.76 13.03 -8.44
N PRO A 168 11.28 14.17 -7.92
CA PRO A 168 12.36 14.87 -8.57
C PRO A 168 13.63 14.06 -8.33
N SER A 169 14.26 13.50 -9.34
CA SER A 169 15.44 12.64 -9.20
C SER A 169 16.39 13.07 -8.06
N GLN A 170 16.46 12.26 -7.03
CA GLN A 170 17.34 12.41 -5.85
C GLN A 170 18.35 11.26 -5.81
N TYR A 171 18.85 10.85 -6.98
CA TYR A 171 19.71 9.70 -7.09
C TYR A 171 20.98 9.82 -6.23
N GLN A 172 21.21 8.84 -5.37
CA GLN A 172 22.29 8.79 -4.38
C GLN A 172 23.30 7.65 -4.65
N GLY A 173 23.45 7.24 -5.91
CA GLY A 173 24.19 6.03 -6.26
C GLY A 173 23.35 4.76 -6.05
N TYR A 174 23.93 3.58 -6.25
CA TYR A 174 23.26 2.29 -6.05
C TYR A 174 23.32 1.79 -4.59
N ASP A 175 23.35 2.69 -3.63
CA ASP A 175 23.50 2.37 -2.22
C ASP A 175 22.13 2.45 -1.49
N LEU A 176 21.49 1.29 -1.37
CA LEU A 176 20.18 1.19 -0.70
C LEU A 176 20.22 1.66 0.76
N LYS A 177 21.37 1.58 1.45
CA LYS A 177 21.50 2.06 2.85
C LYS A 177 21.40 3.57 2.94
N LYS A 178 22.00 4.29 1.98
CA LYS A 178 21.85 5.75 1.91
C LYS A 178 20.40 6.15 1.63
N TYR A 179 19.71 5.44 0.73
CA TYR A 179 18.28 5.64 0.52
C TYR A 179 17.46 5.34 1.77
N LEU A 180 17.80 4.26 2.50
CA LEU A 180 17.13 3.91 3.74
C LEU A 180 17.33 4.99 4.81
N LEU A 181 18.55 5.48 4.99
CA LEU A 181 18.87 6.58 5.91
C LEU A 181 18.09 7.85 5.57
N THR A 182 18.09 8.23 4.30
CA THR A 182 17.32 9.40 3.83
C THR A 182 15.83 9.21 4.04
N GLY A 183 15.29 8.03 3.72
CA GLY A 183 13.88 7.70 3.94
C GLY A 183 13.49 7.78 5.42
N MET A 184 14.31 7.28 6.33
CA MET A 184 14.08 7.41 7.78
C MET A 184 14.10 8.88 8.24
N ASN A 185 15.01 9.70 7.71
CA ASN A 185 15.06 11.13 8.01
C ASN A 185 13.82 11.88 7.49
N GLU A 186 13.29 11.52 6.31
CA GLU A 186 12.04 12.10 5.82
C GLU A 186 10.84 11.73 6.69
N LEU A 187 10.77 10.50 7.16
CA LEU A 187 9.73 10.06 8.11
C LEU A 187 9.87 10.76 9.46
N TYR A 188 11.10 11.02 9.91
CA TYR A 188 11.37 11.69 11.18
C TYR A 188 10.77 13.10 11.25
N LYS A 189 10.74 13.82 10.15
CA LYS A 189 10.20 15.19 10.08
C LYS A 189 8.71 15.27 10.39
N LEU A 190 7.99 14.15 10.28
CA LEU A 190 6.54 14.09 10.47
C LEU A 190 6.11 13.82 11.90
N PHE A 191 7.00 13.29 12.72
CA PHE A 191 6.66 12.99 14.10
C PHE A 191 6.70 14.23 14.99
N THR A 192 5.60 14.43 15.73
CA THR A 192 5.46 15.51 16.67
C THR A 192 5.87 15.07 18.09
N TYR A 193 5.67 13.79 18.43
CA TYR A 193 5.87 13.29 19.80
C TYR A 193 7.21 12.57 19.97
N ASN A 194 7.89 12.82 21.09
CA ASN A 194 9.22 12.28 21.38
C ASN A 194 9.28 10.75 21.37
N TYR A 195 8.28 10.05 21.93
CA TYR A 195 8.26 8.57 21.95
C TYR A 195 8.20 7.93 20.55
N GLN A 196 7.66 8.65 19.56
CA GLN A 196 7.66 8.20 18.17
C GLN A 196 9.02 8.39 17.52
N LYS A 197 9.72 9.48 17.90
CA LYS A 197 11.06 9.79 17.40
C LYS A 197 12.13 8.81 17.90
N GLU A 198 12.03 8.33 19.13
CA GLU A 198 13.03 7.42 19.73
C GLU A 198 13.30 6.17 18.87
N ARG A 199 12.26 5.59 18.25
CA ARG A 199 12.42 4.42 17.38
C ARG A 199 13.12 4.75 16.07
N LEU A 200 12.81 5.93 15.52
CA LEU A 200 13.49 6.44 14.33
C LEU A 200 14.93 6.85 14.63
N ASP A 201 15.18 7.54 15.74
CA ASP A 201 16.54 7.89 16.18
C ASP A 201 17.42 6.66 16.29
N LYS A 202 16.90 5.60 16.92
CA LYS A 202 17.61 4.34 17.05
C LYS A 202 17.86 3.67 15.69
N ALA A 203 16.87 3.69 14.78
CA ALA A 203 17.04 3.14 13.43
C ALA A 203 18.06 3.95 12.61
N ILE A 204 17.97 5.29 12.65
CA ILE A 204 18.90 6.20 11.99
C ILE A 204 20.32 5.99 12.49
N TYR A 205 20.51 5.94 13.81
CA TYR A 205 21.81 5.69 14.43
C TYR A 205 22.41 4.36 13.94
N ASN A 206 21.66 3.27 14.00
CA ASN A 206 22.14 1.95 13.56
C ASN A 206 22.51 1.93 12.06
N ILE A 207 21.74 2.63 11.20
CA ILE A 207 22.06 2.72 9.77
C ILE A 207 23.34 3.55 9.56
N GLN A 208 23.54 4.62 10.31
CA GLN A 208 24.75 5.44 10.24
C GLN A 208 26.00 4.65 10.67
N GLU A 209 25.94 3.92 11.78
CA GLU A 209 27.03 3.04 12.20
C GLU A 209 27.31 1.93 11.18
N ALA A 210 26.27 1.34 10.60
CA ALA A 210 26.43 0.36 9.53
C ALA A 210 27.17 0.92 8.30
N ILE A 211 26.82 2.12 7.87
CA ILE A 211 27.48 2.81 6.74
C ILE A 211 28.96 3.10 7.06
N LYS A 212 29.22 3.53 8.28
CA LYS A 212 30.60 3.85 8.75
C LYS A 212 31.50 2.61 8.83
N ASP A 213 30.93 1.49 9.27
CA ASP A 213 31.71 0.26 9.51
C ASP A 213 31.83 -0.64 8.27
N GLU A 214 31.08 -0.38 7.20
CA GLU A 214 30.93 -1.30 6.08
C GLU A 214 32.22 -1.75 5.45
N GLU A 215 33.15 -0.83 5.19
CA GLU A 215 34.41 -1.14 4.52
C GLU A 215 35.40 -1.84 5.46
N LYS A 216 35.43 -1.45 6.73
CA LYS A 216 36.45 -1.90 7.67
C LYS A 216 35.99 -3.06 8.55
N TYR A 217 34.71 -3.10 8.87
CA TYR A 217 34.09 -4.08 9.77
C TYR A 217 32.75 -4.59 9.24
N PRO A 218 32.71 -5.33 8.11
CA PRO A 218 31.45 -5.73 7.45
C PRO A 218 30.49 -6.53 8.34
N SER A 219 31.02 -7.33 9.27
CA SER A 219 30.21 -8.10 10.22
C SER A 219 29.51 -7.20 11.25
N CYS A 220 30.18 -6.13 11.70
CA CYS A 220 29.57 -5.12 12.57
C CYS A 220 28.48 -4.35 11.82
N ALA A 221 28.78 -3.90 10.61
CA ALA A 221 27.80 -3.23 9.75
C ALA A 221 26.54 -4.08 9.53
N MET A 222 26.71 -5.37 9.25
CA MET A 222 25.58 -6.30 9.12
C MET A 222 24.79 -6.43 10.43
N SER A 223 25.47 -6.49 11.57
CA SER A 223 24.81 -6.53 12.89
C SER A 223 23.95 -5.28 13.13
N GLU A 224 24.46 -4.10 12.78
CA GLU A 224 23.69 -2.85 12.93
C GLU A 224 22.46 -2.84 12.03
N ILE A 225 22.57 -3.26 10.77
CA ILE A 225 21.41 -3.36 9.86
C ILE A 225 20.37 -4.37 10.37
N LYS A 226 20.79 -5.52 10.93
CA LYS A 226 19.87 -6.48 11.53
C LYS A 226 19.05 -5.91 12.70
N LYS A 227 19.60 -4.95 13.44
CA LYS A 227 18.82 -4.25 14.49
C LYS A 227 17.66 -3.43 13.90
N VAL A 228 17.81 -2.92 12.68
CA VAL A 228 16.79 -2.13 11.98
C VAL A 228 15.75 -3.02 11.30
N ILE A 229 16.19 -3.97 10.49
CA ILE A 229 15.29 -4.79 9.67
C ILE A 229 15.08 -6.22 10.21
N GLY A 230 15.69 -6.60 11.32
CA GLY A 230 15.61 -7.95 11.87
C GLY A 230 16.50 -8.95 11.13
N GLU A 231 16.42 -10.21 11.55
CA GLU A 231 17.01 -11.32 10.81
C GLU A 231 16.07 -11.68 9.65
N LEU A 232 16.63 -11.69 8.45
CA LEU A 232 15.92 -12.08 7.22
C LEU A 232 15.86 -13.61 7.11
#